data_096aa75512c452525cf0f53e06f6b8fe
#
_entry.id   096aa75512c452525cf0f53e06f6b8fe
#
_cell.length_a   1.000
_cell.length_b   1.000
_cell.length_c   1.000
_cell.angle_alpha   90.00
_cell.angle_beta   90.00
_cell.angle_gamma   90.00
#
_symmetry.space_group_name_H-M   'P 1'
#
loop_
_entity.id
_entity.type
_entity.pdbx_description
1 polymer ?
#
loop_
_entity_poly.entity_id
_entity_poly.type
_entity_poly.pdbx_seq_one_letter_code
_entity_poly.pdbx_strand_id
1 'polypeptide(L)'
;MPQIKINGVEHTIDADPQMPLLWAIRDIVGLTGTKFGCGVGACGACTVHMDGQAVRSCLTTLADAQGHVIVTIEGLSADGSHPVQLAWQANNVPQCGYCQAGQIMQAAALIKQTPKPSDQQIVDAMSGNICRCGTYQRIRQAIKSAAEWVG
;
A
#
# COMPACT_ATOMS: atom_id res chain seq x y z
N MET A 1 10.38 -22.03 -8.73
CA MET A 1 10.20 -21.22 -7.49
C MET A 1 10.41 -19.76 -7.83
N PRO A 2 9.38 -18.94 -7.76
CA PRO A 2 9.53 -17.50 -8.02
C PRO A 2 10.49 -16.83 -7.04
N GLN A 3 11.34 -15.96 -7.58
CA GLN A 3 12.24 -15.12 -6.78
C GLN A 3 11.73 -13.70 -6.81
N ILE A 4 11.43 -13.13 -5.63
CA ILE A 4 10.80 -11.83 -5.50
C ILE A 4 11.57 -11.04 -4.45
N LYS A 5 11.90 -9.79 -4.77
CA LYS A 5 12.52 -8.87 -3.83
C LYS A 5 11.43 -8.12 -3.07
N ILE A 6 11.35 -8.35 -1.76
CA ILE A 6 10.35 -7.72 -0.89
C ILE A 6 11.07 -6.92 0.18
N ASN A 7 10.83 -5.61 0.20
CA ASN A 7 11.45 -4.67 1.16
C ASN A 7 12.98 -4.79 1.20
N GLY A 8 13.61 -4.96 0.03
CA GLY A 8 15.05 -5.03 -0.10
C GLY A 8 15.66 -6.41 0.11
N VAL A 9 14.87 -7.42 0.44
CA VAL A 9 15.33 -8.80 0.71
C VAL A 9 14.82 -9.73 -0.39
N GLU A 10 15.71 -10.53 -0.96
CA GLU A 10 15.34 -11.56 -1.94
C GLU A 10 14.71 -12.75 -1.22
N HIS A 11 13.55 -13.16 -1.73
CA HIS A 11 12.84 -14.35 -1.24
C HIS A 11 12.64 -15.33 -2.39
N THR A 12 12.98 -16.60 -2.14
CA THR A 12 12.61 -17.70 -3.03
C THR A 12 11.34 -18.31 -2.46
N ILE A 13 10.23 -18.19 -3.19
CA ILE A 13 8.91 -18.60 -2.70
C ILE A 13 8.57 -19.98 -3.25
N ASP A 14 8.50 -20.96 -2.36
CA ASP A 14 8.10 -22.33 -2.72
C ASP A 14 6.58 -22.43 -2.68
N ALA A 15 5.93 -21.95 -3.75
CA ALA A 15 4.49 -21.98 -3.89
C ALA A 15 4.10 -21.93 -5.36
N ASP A 16 2.83 -22.23 -5.64
CA ASP A 16 2.28 -22.15 -7.00
C ASP A 16 2.50 -20.73 -7.57
N PRO A 17 3.09 -20.61 -8.77
CA PRO A 17 3.26 -19.30 -9.40
C PRO A 17 1.96 -18.51 -9.59
N GLN A 18 0.81 -19.17 -9.61
CA GLN A 18 -0.50 -18.50 -9.70
C GLN A 18 -1.04 -18.05 -8.35
N MET A 19 -0.35 -18.36 -7.26
CA MET A 19 -0.75 -17.88 -5.92
C MET A 19 -0.77 -16.36 -5.88
N PRO A 20 -1.81 -15.72 -5.30
CA PRO A 20 -1.80 -14.27 -5.10
C PRO A 20 -0.63 -13.82 -4.23
N LEU A 21 0.04 -12.76 -4.64
CA LEU A 21 1.17 -12.16 -3.93
C LEU A 21 0.83 -11.85 -2.47
N LEU A 22 -0.40 -11.41 -2.21
CA LEU A 22 -0.89 -11.10 -0.86
C LEU A 22 -0.61 -12.25 0.13
N TRP A 23 -0.93 -13.49 -0.26
CA TRP A 23 -0.78 -14.63 0.63
C TRP A 23 0.69 -15.00 0.84
N ALA A 24 1.51 -14.86 -0.18
CA ALA A 24 2.95 -15.05 -0.03
C ALA A 24 3.55 -14.04 0.95
N ILE A 25 3.14 -12.78 0.86
CA ILE A 25 3.58 -11.72 1.78
C ILE A 25 3.16 -12.06 3.22
N ARG A 26 1.91 -12.42 3.43
CA ARG A 26 1.37 -12.63 4.78
C ARG A 26 1.76 -13.98 5.38
N ASP A 27 1.64 -15.07 4.60
CA ASP A 27 1.69 -16.42 5.15
C ASP A 27 3.06 -17.07 5.00
N ILE A 28 3.82 -16.70 3.99
CA ILE A 28 5.15 -17.27 3.74
C ILE A 28 6.25 -16.35 4.27
N VAL A 29 6.22 -15.08 3.89
CA VAL A 29 7.22 -14.09 4.36
C VAL A 29 6.91 -13.61 5.77
N GLY A 30 5.64 -13.61 6.16
CA GLY A 30 5.23 -13.27 7.52
C GLY A 30 5.01 -11.78 7.76
N LEU A 31 4.87 -10.98 6.71
CA LEU A 31 4.59 -9.54 6.81
C LEU A 31 3.08 -9.33 6.81
N THR A 32 2.50 -9.01 7.97
CA THR A 32 1.06 -9.00 8.18
C THR A 32 0.41 -7.63 8.09
N GLY A 33 1.17 -6.58 7.84
CA GLY A 33 0.63 -5.21 7.69
C GLY A 33 -0.29 -5.04 6.50
N THR A 34 -0.01 -5.71 5.38
CA THR A 34 -0.87 -5.74 4.20
C THR A 34 -2.06 -6.66 4.47
N LYS A 35 -3.28 -6.19 4.19
CA LYS A 35 -4.52 -6.85 4.63
C LYS A 35 -5.33 -7.42 3.46
N PHE A 36 -6.08 -8.48 3.76
CA PHE A 36 -7.08 -9.04 2.86
C PHE A 36 -8.46 -8.43 3.16
N GLY A 37 -9.18 -8.04 2.12
CA GLY A 37 -10.56 -7.56 2.25
C GLY A 37 -11.49 -8.27 1.27
N CYS A 38 -11.47 -7.89 -0.01
CA CYS A 38 -12.41 -8.41 -1.02
C CYS A 38 -11.86 -9.57 -1.85
N GLY A 39 -10.55 -9.63 -2.11
CA GLY A 39 -9.92 -10.62 -3.00
C GLY A 39 -10.17 -10.38 -4.50
N VAL A 40 -10.85 -9.29 -4.87
CA VAL A 40 -11.24 -8.98 -6.26
C VAL A 40 -10.76 -7.59 -6.71
N GLY A 41 -9.83 -7.00 -5.98
CA GLY A 41 -9.24 -5.70 -6.32
C GLY A 41 -10.13 -4.49 -6.02
N ALA A 42 -11.25 -4.67 -5.31
CA ALA A 42 -12.25 -3.62 -5.10
C ALA A 42 -12.00 -2.75 -3.86
N CYS A 43 -11.43 -3.31 -2.79
CA CYS A 43 -11.33 -2.58 -1.50
C CYS A 43 -10.02 -1.83 -1.27
N GLY A 44 -8.94 -2.26 -1.90
CA GLY A 44 -7.63 -1.64 -1.76
C GLY A 44 -6.85 -1.95 -0.49
N ALA A 45 -7.37 -2.79 0.42
CA ALA A 45 -6.68 -3.12 1.67
C ALA A 45 -5.34 -3.84 1.44
N CYS A 46 -5.18 -4.50 0.30
CA CYS A 46 -4.00 -5.27 -0.08
C CYS A 46 -2.97 -4.47 -0.88
N THR A 47 -3.11 -3.16 -1.01
CA THR A 47 -2.23 -2.33 -1.84
C THR A 47 -0.78 -2.41 -1.38
N VAL A 48 0.10 -2.72 -2.31
CA VAL A 48 1.56 -2.67 -2.16
C VAL A 48 2.15 -1.91 -3.34
N HIS A 49 3.46 -1.62 -3.30
CA HIS A 49 4.14 -1.05 -4.46
C HIS A 49 4.87 -2.16 -5.23
N MET A 50 4.73 -2.17 -6.54
CA MET A 50 5.53 -2.98 -7.45
C MET A 50 6.26 -2.03 -8.39
N ASP A 51 7.59 -2.00 -8.28
CA ASP A 51 8.45 -1.04 -8.99
C ASP A 51 7.98 0.42 -8.80
N GLY A 52 7.54 0.76 -7.59
CA GLY A 52 7.10 2.10 -7.22
C GLY A 52 5.66 2.44 -7.57
N GLN A 53 4.92 1.54 -8.18
CA GLN A 53 3.50 1.76 -8.53
C GLN A 53 2.59 0.97 -7.59
N ALA A 54 1.46 1.56 -7.21
CA ALA A 54 0.48 0.90 -6.38
C ALA A 54 -0.24 -0.20 -7.17
N VAL A 55 -0.23 -1.40 -6.61
CA VAL A 55 -0.93 -2.57 -7.19
C VAL A 55 -1.73 -3.30 -6.12
N ARG A 56 -2.75 -4.03 -6.54
CA ARG A 56 -3.54 -4.88 -5.65
C ARG A 56 -2.89 -6.26 -5.55
N SER A 57 -2.26 -6.55 -4.40
CA SER A 57 -1.55 -7.81 -4.21
C SER A 57 -2.48 -9.04 -4.22
N CYS A 58 -3.77 -8.86 -3.97
CA CYS A 58 -4.75 -9.95 -4.08
C CYS A 58 -5.00 -10.39 -5.53
N LEU A 59 -4.71 -9.54 -6.52
CA LEU A 59 -4.87 -9.85 -7.95
C LEU A 59 -3.54 -10.10 -8.66
N THR A 60 -2.41 -9.75 -8.04
CA THR A 60 -1.07 -9.95 -8.61
C THR A 60 -0.60 -11.35 -8.24
N THR A 61 -0.23 -12.15 -9.23
CA THR A 61 0.30 -13.51 -8.98
C THR A 61 1.79 -13.45 -8.64
N LEU A 62 2.32 -14.53 -8.06
CA LEU A 62 3.76 -14.66 -7.86
C LEU A 62 4.51 -14.62 -9.19
N ALA A 63 3.94 -15.20 -10.23
CA ALA A 63 4.53 -15.13 -11.58
C ALA A 63 4.66 -13.69 -12.09
N ASP A 64 3.63 -12.88 -11.85
CA ASP A 64 3.63 -11.46 -12.26
C ASP A 64 4.65 -10.64 -11.46
N ALA A 65 4.86 -10.99 -10.19
CA ALA A 65 5.75 -10.27 -9.31
C ALA A 65 7.22 -10.69 -9.47
N GLN A 66 7.48 -11.81 -10.11
CA GLN A 66 8.84 -12.33 -10.28
C GLN A 66 9.70 -11.33 -11.06
N GLY A 67 10.88 -11.01 -10.52
CA GLY A 67 11.80 -10.05 -11.15
C GLY A 67 11.47 -8.59 -10.86
N HIS A 68 10.41 -8.32 -10.11
CA HIS A 68 10.02 -6.96 -9.71
C HIS A 68 10.37 -6.69 -8.25
N VAL A 69 10.42 -5.39 -7.89
CA VAL A 69 10.70 -4.94 -6.54
C VAL A 69 9.39 -4.62 -5.84
N ILE A 70 9.11 -5.35 -4.76
CA ILE A 70 7.88 -5.18 -3.97
C ILE A 70 8.22 -4.40 -2.70
N VAL A 71 7.42 -3.39 -2.39
CA VAL A 71 7.47 -2.67 -1.12
C VAL A 71 6.12 -2.78 -0.46
N THR A 72 6.10 -3.27 0.78
CA THR A 72 4.90 -3.30 1.63
C THR A 72 4.91 -2.15 2.61
N ILE A 73 3.84 -2.04 3.43
CA ILE A 73 3.78 -1.00 4.47
C ILE A 73 4.97 -1.08 5.45
N GLU A 74 5.46 -2.29 5.72
CA GLU A 74 6.61 -2.49 6.60
C GLU A 74 7.91 -1.95 6.01
N GLY A 75 7.99 -1.84 4.69
CA GLY A 75 9.18 -1.34 3.98
C GLY A 75 9.07 0.09 3.48
N LEU A 76 7.95 0.78 3.75
CA LEU A 76 7.76 2.16 3.28
C LEU A 76 8.78 3.11 3.91
N SER A 77 9.07 2.94 5.19
CA SER A 77 10.20 3.57 5.87
C SER A 77 10.68 2.65 7.00
N ALA A 78 11.94 2.80 7.41
CA ALA A 78 12.55 1.94 8.43
C ALA A 78 11.90 2.10 9.82
N ASP A 79 11.40 3.30 10.13
CA ASP A 79 10.93 3.68 11.47
C ASP A 79 9.52 4.31 11.48
N GLY A 80 8.79 4.22 10.37
CA GLY A 80 7.46 4.83 10.26
C GLY A 80 7.47 6.34 10.02
N SER A 81 8.60 6.90 9.58
CA SER A 81 8.78 8.34 9.41
C SER A 81 8.49 8.85 8.00
N HIS A 82 7.97 8.02 7.11
CA HIS A 82 7.57 8.50 5.78
C HIS A 82 6.56 9.64 5.94
N PRO A 83 6.66 10.73 5.13
CA PRO A 83 5.76 11.89 5.27
C PRO A 83 4.29 11.52 5.31
N VAL A 84 3.85 10.53 4.54
CA VAL A 84 2.45 10.05 4.57
C VAL A 84 2.13 9.42 5.93
N GLN A 85 3.02 8.60 6.47
CA GLN A 85 2.81 7.98 7.79
C GLN A 85 2.72 9.02 8.90
N LEU A 86 3.60 10.02 8.88
CA LEU A 86 3.56 11.13 9.85
C LEU A 86 2.28 11.95 9.72
N ALA A 87 1.83 12.21 8.49
CA ALA A 87 0.58 12.92 8.24
C ALA A 87 -0.64 12.16 8.77
N TRP A 88 -0.64 10.82 8.62
CA TRP A 88 -1.69 9.97 9.17
C TRP A 88 -1.78 10.09 10.69
N GLN A 89 -0.63 10.10 11.36
CA GLN A 89 -0.57 10.29 12.81
C GLN A 89 -1.05 11.68 13.22
N ALA A 90 -0.54 12.72 12.54
CA ALA A 90 -0.86 14.11 12.87
C ALA A 90 -2.34 14.45 12.69
N ASN A 91 -3.01 13.78 11.75
CA ASN A 91 -4.43 14.00 11.44
C ASN A 91 -5.35 12.98 12.11
N ASN A 92 -4.83 12.10 12.95
CA ASN A 92 -5.59 11.06 13.67
C ASN A 92 -6.52 10.27 12.73
N VAL A 93 -6.00 9.85 11.59
CA VAL A 93 -6.80 9.24 10.53
C VAL A 93 -7.48 7.93 10.95
N PRO A 94 -6.77 6.93 11.55
CA PRO A 94 -7.36 5.61 11.76
C PRO A 94 -8.48 5.60 12.79
N GLN A 95 -9.47 4.75 12.52
CA GLN A 95 -10.40 4.27 13.57
C GLN A 95 -10.09 2.79 13.85
N CYS A 96 -10.66 1.82 13.11
CA CYS A 96 -10.32 0.42 13.31
C CYS A 96 -8.90 0.07 12.83
N GLY A 97 -8.36 0.83 11.91
CA GLY A 97 -7.00 0.66 11.38
C GLY A 97 -6.84 -0.37 10.27
N TYR A 98 -7.87 -1.14 9.96
CA TYR A 98 -7.74 -2.28 9.04
C TYR A 98 -7.38 -1.87 7.61
N CYS A 99 -7.99 -0.81 7.09
CA CYS A 99 -7.74 -0.34 5.71
C CYS A 99 -6.51 0.56 5.58
N GLN A 100 -5.88 0.96 6.68
CA GLN A 100 -4.96 2.09 6.67
C GLN A 100 -3.64 1.78 5.97
N ALA A 101 -3.11 0.56 6.09
CA ALA A 101 -1.89 0.20 5.36
C ALA A 101 -2.08 0.37 3.84
N GLY A 102 -3.20 -0.10 3.29
CA GLY A 102 -3.53 0.08 1.88
C GLY A 102 -3.75 1.54 1.51
N GLN A 103 -4.42 2.30 2.37
CA GLN A 103 -4.64 3.73 2.16
C GLN A 103 -3.32 4.50 2.11
N ILE A 104 -2.42 4.23 3.04
CA ILE A 104 -1.10 4.86 3.11
C ILE A 104 -0.27 4.51 1.87
N MET A 105 -0.24 3.25 1.47
CA MET A 105 0.52 2.83 0.30
C MET A 105 -0.01 3.48 -0.98
N GLN A 106 -1.32 3.59 -1.15
CA GLN A 106 -1.92 4.28 -2.30
C GLN A 106 -1.56 5.78 -2.28
N ALA A 107 -1.66 6.41 -1.12
CA ALA A 107 -1.33 7.83 -0.97
C ALA A 107 0.16 8.10 -1.23
N ALA A 108 1.04 7.24 -0.76
CA ALA A 108 2.48 7.38 -0.98
C ALA A 108 2.82 7.29 -2.48
N ALA A 109 2.19 6.38 -3.21
CA ALA A 109 2.36 6.26 -4.66
C ALA A 109 1.84 7.52 -5.38
N LEU A 110 0.70 8.04 -4.96
CA LEU A 110 0.14 9.27 -5.53
C LEU A 110 1.10 10.46 -5.38
N ILE A 111 1.61 10.68 -4.18
CA ILE A 111 2.50 11.81 -3.89
C ILE A 111 3.83 11.66 -4.65
N LYS A 112 4.32 10.44 -4.81
CA LYS A 112 5.53 10.17 -5.58
C LYS A 112 5.37 10.58 -7.05
N GLN A 113 4.22 10.26 -7.64
CA GLN A 113 3.92 10.58 -9.04
C GLN A 113 3.48 12.03 -9.22
N THR A 114 2.71 12.56 -8.27
CA THR A 114 2.15 13.91 -8.31
C THR A 114 2.43 14.57 -6.95
N PRO A 115 3.58 15.26 -6.77
CA PRO A 115 4.00 15.77 -5.47
C PRO A 115 3.03 16.75 -4.80
N LYS A 116 2.23 17.46 -5.59
CA LYS A 116 1.20 18.40 -5.08
C LYS A 116 -0.13 18.09 -5.77
N PRO A 117 -0.81 17.00 -5.39
CA PRO A 117 -2.06 16.63 -6.05
C PRO A 117 -3.17 17.63 -5.73
N SER A 118 -4.02 17.90 -6.72
CA SER A 118 -5.26 18.65 -6.53
C SER A 118 -6.26 17.81 -5.74
N ASP A 119 -7.31 18.45 -5.21
CA ASP A 119 -8.39 17.74 -4.52
C ASP A 119 -9.01 16.65 -5.40
N GLN A 120 -9.22 16.93 -6.68
CA GLN A 120 -9.78 15.96 -7.61
C GLN A 120 -8.82 14.79 -7.84
N GLN A 121 -7.53 15.06 -7.98
CA GLN A 121 -6.52 14.00 -8.13
C GLN A 121 -6.47 13.09 -6.91
N ILE A 122 -6.62 13.65 -5.71
CA ILE A 122 -6.69 12.86 -4.48
C ILE A 122 -7.93 11.98 -4.49
N VAL A 123 -9.10 12.52 -4.81
CA VAL A 123 -10.35 11.75 -4.89
C VAL A 123 -10.22 10.62 -5.90
N ASP A 124 -9.73 10.90 -7.09
CA ASP A 124 -9.60 9.90 -8.16
C ASP A 124 -8.63 8.78 -7.78
N ALA A 125 -7.47 9.15 -7.21
CA ALA A 125 -6.47 8.15 -6.82
C ALA A 125 -6.91 7.26 -5.66
N MET A 126 -7.65 7.83 -4.70
CA MET A 126 -8.04 7.13 -3.46
C MET A 126 -9.40 6.45 -3.54
N SER A 127 -10.15 6.64 -4.63
CA SER A 127 -11.51 6.11 -4.76
C SER A 127 -11.58 4.58 -4.75
N GLY A 128 -10.49 3.90 -5.10
CA GLY A 128 -10.38 2.44 -5.05
C GLY A 128 -10.03 1.87 -3.68
N ASN A 129 -9.86 2.72 -2.66
CA ASN A 129 -9.53 2.31 -1.30
C ASN A 129 -10.71 2.61 -0.38
N ILE A 130 -11.32 1.55 0.16
CA ILE A 130 -12.55 1.64 0.94
C ILE A 130 -12.22 1.66 2.43
N CYS A 131 -12.86 2.56 3.17
CA CYS A 131 -12.80 2.63 4.63
C CYS A 131 -14.20 2.46 5.21
N ARG A 132 -14.43 1.33 5.89
CA ARG A 132 -15.74 1.05 6.50
C ARG A 132 -16.08 2.03 7.61
N CYS A 133 -15.06 2.58 8.28
CA CYS A 133 -15.24 3.58 9.34
C CYS A 133 -15.49 4.99 8.79
N GLY A 134 -15.32 5.20 7.47
CA GLY A 134 -15.62 6.48 6.82
C GLY A 134 -14.61 7.58 7.07
N THR A 135 -13.32 7.26 7.25
CA THR A 135 -12.28 8.26 7.56
C THR A 135 -11.80 9.06 6.36
N TYR A 136 -12.57 9.13 5.28
CA TYR A 136 -12.17 9.72 4.00
C TYR A 136 -11.73 11.18 4.10
N GLN A 137 -12.43 12.00 4.89
CA GLN A 137 -12.06 13.41 5.04
C GLN A 137 -10.69 13.58 5.70
N ARG A 138 -10.42 12.78 6.73
CA ARG A 138 -9.12 12.77 7.42
C ARG A 138 -8.00 12.28 6.50
N ILE A 139 -8.30 11.27 5.67
CA ILE A 139 -7.36 10.75 4.66
C ILE A 139 -6.98 11.86 3.68
N ARG A 140 -7.95 12.57 3.13
CA ARG A 140 -7.69 13.69 2.21
C ARG A 140 -6.86 14.78 2.86
N GLN A 141 -7.19 15.14 4.09
CA GLN A 141 -6.45 16.16 4.83
C GLN A 141 -5.00 15.70 5.10
N ALA A 142 -4.80 14.44 5.45
CA ALA A 142 -3.48 13.87 5.68
C ALA A 142 -2.64 13.87 4.39
N ILE A 143 -3.23 13.55 3.25
CA ILE A 143 -2.53 13.59 1.96
C ILE A 143 -2.08 15.01 1.63
N LYS A 144 -2.92 16.02 1.86
CA LYS A 144 -2.56 17.42 1.67
C LYS A 144 -1.40 17.83 2.58
N SER A 145 -1.45 17.44 3.84
CA SER A 145 -0.36 17.70 4.81
C SER A 145 0.95 17.06 4.36
N ALA A 146 0.90 15.80 3.93
CA ALA A 146 2.08 15.07 3.47
C ALA A 146 2.67 15.72 2.21
N ALA A 147 1.84 16.19 1.30
CA ALA A 147 2.27 16.86 0.08
C ALA A 147 3.03 18.16 0.38
N GLU A 148 2.62 18.90 1.40
CA GLU A 148 3.34 20.10 1.85
C GLU A 148 4.71 19.76 2.42
N TRP A 149 4.83 18.64 3.14
CA TRP A 149 6.09 18.22 3.77
C TRP A 149 7.09 17.64 2.77
N VAL A 150 6.64 17.06 1.67
CA VAL A 150 7.49 16.50 0.62
C VAL A 150 7.97 17.59 -0.35
N GLY A 151 7.16 18.59 -0.54
CA GLY A 151 7.45 19.68 -1.46
C GLY A 151 8.38 20.71 -0.88
#